data_48db0393996054ccb9d46717bbe3327c
#
_entry.id   48db0393996054ccb9d46717bbe3327c
#
_cell.length_a   1.000
_cell.length_b   1.000
_cell.length_c   1.000
_cell.angle_alpha   90.00
_cell.angle_beta   90.00
_cell.angle_gamma   90.00
#
_symmetry.space_group_name_H-M   'P 1'
#
loop_
_entity.id
_entity.type
_entity.pdbx_description
1 polymer ?
#
loop_
_entity_poly.entity_id
_entity_poly.type
_entity_poly.pdbx_seq_one_letter_code
_entity_poly.pdbx_strand_id
1 'polypeptide(L)'
;MTKFIFVTGGVVSSIGKGIVAASLGRLLKSREYSVSILKLDPYINIDPGTMSPFQHGEVFVTQDGAETDLDLGHYERFTDTSMSRLNCVTTGSIYQAVINKERRGDYNGGTVQVIPHITNEIKDRILRVAKSTNPSVVITEIGGTVGDIESLPFLEAIRQFRKEVGRQNVLYMHVTLVPWIASAGEMKTKPTQHSVKELRSIGIQPDILVCRSDRPLPKGLKQKLSGSCDVPEECVITSQDAKSIYEVPLNLEREGMAEQVLNLLQMEQRKPDLTQWKTLVQRLHSPKHEVEIAIVGKYVQLSDAYLSVVEALNHAAISTYGKLRLRWVNSEDLETEAAENSLEGVDGIVVPGGFGVRGVDGKIAAIKYARDRQIPFLGLCLGMQCSVIEWARHVGGLTGANSAEFDPYTIDPVINLLPGQQEVVDLGGTMRLGLYPCRVLPDTLAFKLYQEDVIYERHRHRYEFNNDYRDLLLKSGYVISGTSPDGRLVEIVELPKHPFFLACQFHPEFQSRPSTPHPLFKGFIQTAIALSLSTSGTPTPLEVS
;
A
#
# COMPACT_ATOMS: atom_id res chain seq x y z
N MET A 1 20.12 13.87 18.34
CA MET A 1 20.78 12.95 17.39
C MET A 1 19.81 11.86 17.00
N THR A 2 19.65 11.58 15.73
CA THR A 2 18.73 10.55 15.22
C THR A 2 19.15 9.16 15.71
N LYS A 3 18.19 8.36 16.15
CA LYS A 3 18.36 6.95 16.51
C LYS A 3 17.95 6.05 15.35
N PHE A 4 18.56 4.88 15.24
CA PHE A 4 18.36 3.96 14.11
C PHE A 4 17.92 2.59 14.64
N ILE A 5 16.84 2.07 14.08
CA ILE A 5 16.31 0.75 14.39
C ILE A 5 16.31 -0.08 13.10
N PHE A 6 17.00 -1.21 13.12
CA PHE A 6 17.03 -2.14 11.99
C PHE A 6 16.14 -3.33 12.27
N VAL A 7 15.12 -3.54 11.43
CA VAL A 7 14.18 -4.64 11.53
C VAL A 7 14.57 -5.71 10.53
N THR A 8 15.06 -6.83 11.02
CA THR A 8 15.42 -8.01 10.22
C THR A 8 14.39 -9.11 10.42
N GLY A 9 14.31 -10.07 9.51
CA GLY A 9 13.40 -11.21 9.63
C GLY A 9 14.08 -12.51 9.32
N GLY A 10 13.60 -13.58 9.94
CA GLY A 10 14.11 -14.92 9.70
C GLY A 10 13.02 -15.99 9.69
N VAL A 11 13.42 -17.20 9.38
CA VAL A 11 12.60 -18.42 9.29
C VAL A 11 11.80 -18.52 7.99
N VAL A 12 10.92 -17.55 7.69
CA VAL A 12 10.07 -17.56 6.48
C VAL A 12 9.88 -16.14 5.95
N SER A 13 9.61 -16.01 4.64
CA SER A 13 9.11 -14.77 4.03
C SER A 13 7.73 -14.42 4.61
N SER A 14 7.30 -13.18 4.42
CA SER A 14 5.99 -12.68 4.91
C SER A 14 5.78 -12.84 6.43
N ILE A 15 6.88 -12.86 7.20
CA ILE A 15 6.84 -12.99 8.67
C ILE A 15 6.19 -11.78 9.36
N GLY A 16 5.96 -10.67 8.63
CA GLY A 16 5.29 -9.46 9.13
C GLY A 16 6.26 -8.36 9.56
N LYS A 17 7.48 -8.30 9.02
CA LYS A 17 8.45 -7.21 9.28
C LYS A 17 7.85 -5.83 9.04
N GLY A 18 7.18 -5.62 7.88
CA GLY A 18 6.57 -4.35 7.50
C GLY A 18 5.53 -3.89 8.51
N ILE A 19 4.65 -4.78 8.94
CA ILE A 19 3.63 -4.48 9.96
C ILE A 19 4.25 -4.19 11.33
N VAL A 20 5.30 -4.89 11.71
CA VAL A 20 6.04 -4.62 12.96
C VAL A 20 6.73 -3.25 12.88
N ALA A 21 7.40 -2.93 11.78
CA ALA A 21 8.05 -1.63 11.56
C ALA A 21 7.03 -0.48 11.57
N ALA A 22 5.92 -0.64 10.84
CA ALA A 22 4.83 0.33 10.79
C ALA A 22 4.18 0.52 12.18
N SER A 23 3.93 -0.58 12.91
CA SER A 23 3.37 -0.55 14.26
C SER A 23 4.29 0.18 15.24
N LEU A 24 5.58 -0.12 15.22
CA LEU A 24 6.57 0.60 16.03
C LEU A 24 6.59 2.09 15.68
N GLY A 25 6.54 2.42 14.37
CA GLY A 25 6.41 3.79 13.90
C GLY A 25 5.20 4.49 14.51
N ARG A 26 4.02 3.84 14.52
CA ARG A 26 2.80 4.35 15.16
C ARG A 26 2.98 4.56 16.66
N LEU A 27 3.57 3.61 17.37
CA LEU A 27 3.79 3.67 18.82
C LEU A 27 4.75 4.79 19.23
N LEU A 28 5.80 5.03 18.45
CA LEU A 28 6.73 6.13 18.68
C LEU A 28 6.08 7.49 18.37
N LYS A 29 5.31 7.59 17.29
CA LYS A 29 4.54 8.81 16.96
C LYS A 29 3.47 9.13 18.01
N SER A 30 2.82 8.13 18.59
CA SER A 30 1.87 8.34 19.70
C SER A 30 2.51 8.92 20.96
N ARG A 31 3.84 8.92 21.02
CA ARG A 31 4.70 9.51 22.05
C ARG A 31 5.39 10.80 21.59
N GLU A 32 4.91 11.40 20.49
CA GLU A 32 5.43 12.64 19.91
C GLU A 32 6.89 12.55 19.42
N TYR A 33 7.36 11.34 19.07
CA TYR A 33 8.61 11.19 18.36
C TYR A 33 8.40 11.29 16.85
N SER A 34 9.23 12.08 16.16
CA SER A 34 9.26 12.10 14.70
C SER A 34 9.93 10.83 14.18
N VAL A 35 9.27 10.14 13.26
CA VAL A 35 9.72 8.85 12.72
C VAL A 35 9.76 8.91 11.20
N SER A 36 10.80 8.34 10.62
CA SER A 36 10.84 7.98 9.19
C SER A 36 11.11 6.48 9.06
N ILE A 37 10.51 5.84 8.07
CA ILE A 37 10.70 4.40 7.81
C ILE A 37 11.35 4.24 6.45
N LEU A 38 12.35 3.37 6.36
CA LEU A 38 13.08 3.02 5.13
C LEU A 38 12.93 1.53 4.85
N LYS A 39 12.60 1.17 3.62
CA LYS A 39 12.60 -0.20 3.10
C LYS A 39 13.87 -0.44 2.31
N LEU A 40 14.59 -1.52 2.60
CA LEU A 40 15.71 -2.02 1.81
C LEU A 40 15.30 -3.36 1.18
N ASP A 41 15.11 -3.37 -0.15
CA ASP A 41 14.66 -4.56 -0.88
C ASP A 41 15.81 -5.26 -1.60
N PRO A 42 16.00 -6.59 -1.42
CA PRO A 42 17.16 -7.30 -1.91
C PRO A 42 17.10 -7.67 -3.41
N TYR A 43 16.02 -7.39 -4.12
CA TYR A 43 15.93 -7.71 -5.54
C TYR A 43 16.76 -6.75 -6.42
N ILE A 44 17.15 -7.24 -7.63
CA ILE A 44 18.01 -6.53 -8.58
C ILE A 44 17.24 -5.51 -9.45
N ASN A 45 15.92 -5.52 -9.44
CA ASN A 45 15.13 -4.50 -10.13
C ASN A 45 15.46 -3.11 -9.55
N ILE A 46 15.52 -2.09 -10.43
CA ILE A 46 15.75 -0.70 -10.00
C ILE A 46 14.59 -0.21 -9.13
N ASP A 47 13.37 -0.54 -9.53
CA ASP A 47 12.11 -0.34 -8.83
C ASP A 47 11.12 -1.46 -9.22
N PRO A 48 9.95 -1.59 -8.56
CA PRO A 48 8.97 -2.62 -8.88
C PRO A 48 8.04 -2.24 -10.05
N GLY A 49 8.20 -1.09 -10.70
CA GLY A 49 7.26 -0.56 -11.69
C GLY A 49 6.97 -1.49 -12.87
N THR A 50 7.93 -2.33 -13.26
CA THR A 50 7.80 -3.31 -14.35
C THR A 50 7.54 -4.74 -13.85
N MET A 51 7.44 -4.96 -12.55
CA MET A 51 7.24 -6.29 -11.97
C MET A 51 5.78 -6.73 -12.10
N SER A 52 5.58 -8.04 -12.25
CA SER A 52 4.23 -8.61 -12.29
C SER A 52 3.56 -8.52 -10.91
N PRO A 53 2.32 -7.99 -10.82
CA PRO A 53 1.57 -8.00 -9.56
C PRO A 53 1.37 -9.41 -8.96
N PHE A 54 1.39 -10.46 -9.76
CA PHE A 54 1.34 -11.85 -9.26
C PHE A 54 2.58 -12.28 -8.46
N GLN A 55 3.73 -11.64 -8.70
CA GLN A 55 4.98 -11.98 -8.02
C GLN A 55 5.31 -11.03 -6.89
N HIS A 56 4.97 -9.75 -7.05
CA HIS A 56 5.40 -8.68 -6.14
C HIS A 56 4.25 -8.09 -5.31
N GLY A 57 2.99 -8.30 -5.72
CA GLY A 57 1.84 -7.59 -5.18
C GLY A 57 1.68 -6.21 -5.84
N GLU A 58 1.00 -5.32 -5.16
CA GLU A 58 0.74 -3.95 -5.58
C GLU A 58 2.05 -3.14 -5.72
N VAL A 59 2.13 -2.32 -6.76
CA VAL A 59 3.14 -1.26 -6.85
C VAL A 59 2.56 0.00 -6.21
N PHE A 60 3.10 0.39 -5.06
CA PHE A 60 2.67 1.58 -4.35
C PHE A 60 3.40 2.82 -4.90
N VAL A 61 2.66 3.91 -5.18
CA VAL A 61 3.25 5.15 -5.70
C VAL A 61 3.27 6.23 -4.64
N THR A 62 4.45 6.79 -4.39
CA THR A 62 4.65 7.90 -3.44
C THR A 62 4.23 9.25 -4.03
N GLN A 63 4.17 10.30 -3.20
CA GLN A 63 3.81 11.65 -3.67
C GLN A 63 4.80 12.19 -4.72
N ASP A 64 6.08 11.89 -4.59
CA ASP A 64 7.13 12.31 -5.53
C ASP A 64 7.30 11.36 -6.74
N GLY A 65 6.33 10.46 -6.95
CA GLY A 65 6.25 9.60 -8.12
C GLY A 65 7.21 8.41 -8.13
N ALA A 66 7.72 7.98 -7.00
CA ALA A 66 8.46 6.73 -6.92
C ALA A 66 7.50 5.54 -6.94
N GLU A 67 7.78 4.56 -7.79
CA GLU A 67 7.18 3.23 -7.77
C GLU A 67 7.91 2.39 -6.71
N THR A 68 7.18 1.84 -5.75
CA THR A 68 7.77 1.25 -4.53
C THR A 68 7.04 -0.03 -4.12
N ASP A 69 7.65 -0.74 -3.17
CA ASP A 69 7.06 -1.89 -2.51
C ASP A 69 5.76 -1.53 -1.75
N LEU A 70 4.83 -2.48 -1.66
CA LEU A 70 3.54 -2.32 -0.98
C LEU A 70 3.66 -1.98 0.53
N ASP A 71 4.77 -2.33 1.17
CA ASP A 71 5.02 -2.02 2.58
C ASP A 71 5.04 -0.50 2.85
N LEU A 72 5.40 0.34 1.85
CA LEU A 72 5.33 1.78 2.00
C LEU A 72 3.90 2.26 2.25
N GLY A 73 2.91 1.60 1.67
CA GLY A 73 1.50 1.83 1.96
C GLY A 73 1.18 1.56 3.44
N HIS A 74 1.69 0.47 4.01
CA HIS A 74 1.55 0.20 5.44
C HIS A 74 2.22 1.28 6.30
N TYR A 75 3.43 1.72 5.93
CA TYR A 75 4.11 2.78 6.66
C TYR A 75 3.31 4.08 6.68
N GLU A 76 2.78 4.50 5.53
CA GLU A 76 1.94 5.69 5.43
C GLU A 76 0.64 5.56 6.24
N ARG A 77 -0.05 4.43 6.13
CA ARG A 77 -1.32 4.16 6.84
C ARG A 77 -1.15 4.15 8.36
N PHE A 78 -0.05 3.57 8.87
CA PHE A 78 0.18 3.46 10.30
C PHE A 78 0.77 4.74 10.90
N THR A 79 1.68 5.41 10.20
CA THR A 79 2.35 6.60 10.73
C THR A 79 1.66 7.91 10.38
N ASP A 80 0.67 7.88 9.48
CA ASP A 80 0.04 9.09 8.95
C ASP A 80 1.09 10.11 8.47
N THR A 81 2.04 9.62 7.68
CA THR A 81 3.15 10.40 7.14
C THR A 81 3.43 9.93 5.73
N SER A 82 3.41 10.85 4.77
CA SER A 82 3.72 10.52 3.37
C SER A 82 5.18 10.10 3.20
N MET A 83 5.39 9.03 2.45
CA MET A 83 6.70 8.53 2.06
C MET A 83 7.15 9.14 0.73
N SER A 84 8.44 9.03 0.44
CA SER A 84 9.08 9.52 -0.78
C SER A 84 10.02 8.44 -1.35
N ARG A 85 10.62 8.71 -2.51
CA ARG A 85 11.65 7.82 -3.09
C ARG A 85 12.84 7.55 -2.17
N LEU A 86 13.07 8.40 -1.17
CA LEU A 86 14.12 8.17 -0.17
C LEU A 86 13.78 7.00 0.77
N ASN A 87 12.52 6.63 0.87
CA ASN A 87 12.02 5.62 1.81
C ASN A 87 11.99 4.19 1.24
N CYS A 88 12.36 4.01 -0.04
CA CYS A 88 12.50 2.70 -0.68
C CYS A 88 13.81 2.63 -1.46
N VAL A 89 14.61 1.62 -1.19
CA VAL A 89 15.91 1.41 -1.82
C VAL A 89 16.07 -0.06 -2.18
N THR A 90 16.34 -0.35 -3.45
CA THR A 90 16.56 -1.71 -3.96
C THR A 90 18.03 -2.01 -4.14
N THR A 91 18.41 -3.28 -4.14
CA THR A 91 19.77 -3.71 -4.52
C THR A 91 20.13 -3.18 -5.90
N GLY A 92 19.20 -3.25 -6.88
CA GLY A 92 19.44 -2.74 -8.23
C GLY A 92 19.82 -1.25 -8.24
N SER A 93 19.09 -0.41 -7.49
CA SER A 93 19.38 1.03 -7.39
C SER A 93 20.72 1.33 -6.74
N ILE A 94 21.15 0.53 -5.77
CA ILE A 94 22.47 0.64 -5.11
C ILE A 94 23.58 0.28 -6.10
N TYR A 95 23.46 -0.89 -6.77
CA TYR A 95 24.49 -1.33 -7.71
C TYR A 95 24.59 -0.38 -8.90
N GLN A 96 23.47 0.08 -9.45
CA GLN A 96 23.48 1.07 -10.52
C GLN A 96 24.19 2.35 -10.11
N ALA A 97 23.93 2.86 -8.89
CA ALA A 97 24.61 4.05 -8.38
C ALA A 97 26.12 3.87 -8.28
N VAL A 98 26.59 2.71 -7.78
CA VAL A 98 28.02 2.40 -7.64
C VAL A 98 28.67 2.20 -9.01
N ILE A 99 28.02 1.47 -9.93
CA ILE A 99 28.52 1.28 -11.31
C ILE A 99 28.61 2.63 -12.04
N ASN A 100 27.59 3.50 -11.90
CA ASN A 100 27.64 4.83 -12.50
C ASN A 100 28.78 5.70 -11.95
N LYS A 101 29.08 5.62 -10.64
CA LYS A 101 30.24 6.29 -10.02
C LYS A 101 31.56 5.74 -10.57
N GLU A 102 31.67 4.41 -10.72
CA GLU A 102 32.85 3.77 -11.31
C GLU A 102 33.08 4.25 -12.75
N ARG A 103 32.02 4.25 -13.59
CA ARG A 103 32.09 4.69 -14.99
C ARG A 103 32.50 6.18 -15.12
N ARG A 104 32.16 7.02 -14.15
CA ARG A 104 32.60 8.43 -14.10
C ARG A 104 34.02 8.62 -13.57
N GLY A 105 34.66 7.57 -13.02
CA GLY A 105 35.98 7.65 -12.43
C GLY A 105 36.01 8.16 -10.98
N ASP A 106 34.87 8.19 -10.28
CA ASP A 106 34.76 8.72 -8.92
C ASP A 106 35.63 7.94 -7.89
N TYR A 107 36.10 6.75 -8.25
CA TYR A 107 36.93 5.89 -7.40
C TYR A 107 38.44 5.97 -7.76
N ASN A 108 38.86 6.92 -8.59
CA ASN A 108 40.27 7.20 -8.93
C ASN A 108 41.09 5.95 -9.34
N GLY A 109 40.48 5.02 -10.09
CA GLY A 109 41.14 3.79 -10.56
C GLY A 109 41.22 2.67 -9.52
N GLY A 110 40.62 2.83 -8.34
CA GLY A 110 40.56 1.78 -7.33
C GLY A 110 39.65 0.60 -7.74
N THR A 111 39.97 -0.60 -7.26
CA THR A 111 39.10 -1.78 -7.45
C THR A 111 37.80 -1.62 -6.65
N VAL A 112 36.67 -1.60 -7.35
CA VAL A 112 35.32 -1.48 -6.74
C VAL A 112 34.82 -2.86 -6.30
N GLN A 113 34.43 -3.00 -5.02
CA GLN A 113 34.01 -4.25 -4.39
C GLN A 113 32.75 -4.05 -3.58
N VAL A 114 32.10 -5.16 -3.16
CA VAL A 114 30.92 -5.08 -2.29
C VAL A 114 31.26 -4.34 -1.00
N ILE A 115 32.38 -4.69 -0.37
CA ILE A 115 32.96 -3.97 0.76
C ILE A 115 34.22 -3.23 0.24
N PRO A 116 34.29 -1.91 0.38
CA PRO A 116 33.37 -1.01 1.09
C PRO A 116 32.35 -0.30 0.20
N HIS A 117 32.35 -0.44 -1.13
CA HIS A 117 31.66 0.48 -2.04
C HIS A 117 30.13 0.32 -2.00
N ILE A 118 29.65 -0.92 -2.12
CA ILE A 118 28.20 -1.22 -2.01
C ILE A 118 27.70 -0.95 -0.58
N THR A 119 28.45 -1.41 0.43
CA THR A 119 28.04 -1.19 1.84
C THR A 119 28.04 0.30 2.21
N ASN A 120 28.96 1.11 1.68
CA ASN A 120 28.98 2.55 1.88
C ASN A 120 27.77 3.23 1.22
N GLU A 121 27.43 2.85 -0.02
CA GLU A 121 26.24 3.41 -0.70
C GLU A 121 24.96 3.08 0.09
N ILE A 122 24.84 1.86 0.63
CA ILE A 122 23.69 1.48 1.49
C ILE A 122 23.64 2.38 2.74
N LYS A 123 24.77 2.54 3.44
CA LYS A 123 24.86 3.40 4.63
C LYS A 123 24.53 4.86 4.31
N ASP A 124 25.00 5.36 3.17
CA ASP A 124 24.67 6.71 2.69
C ASP A 124 23.17 6.89 2.45
N ARG A 125 22.49 5.89 1.88
CA ARG A 125 21.02 5.95 1.71
C ARG A 125 20.30 6.06 3.04
N ILE A 126 20.70 5.28 4.05
CA ILE A 126 20.13 5.36 5.41
C ILE A 126 20.37 6.76 6.01
N LEU A 127 21.58 7.30 5.87
CA LEU A 127 21.91 8.63 6.38
C LEU A 127 21.18 9.76 5.63
N ARG A 128 20.88 9.60 4.34
CA ARG A 128 20.08 10.58 3.57
C ARG A 128 18.68 10.71 4.13
N VAL A 129 18.02 9.60 4.50
CA VAL A 129 16.73 9.64 5.16
C VAL A 129 16.80 10.41 6.48
N ALA A 130 17.84 10.14 7.29
CA ALA A 130 18.03 10.86 8.55
C ALA A 130 18.27 12.36 8.35
N LYS A 131 19.01 12.75 7.29
CA LYS A 131 19.33 14.15 6.99
C LYS A 131 18.15 14.92 6.37
N SER A 132 17.27 14.27 5.62
CA SER A 132 16.19 14.92 4.86
C SER A 132 15.14 15.56 5.75
N THR A 133 14.72 14.86 6.82
CA THR A 133 13.64 15.30 7.72
C THR A 133 14.08 15.44 9.18
N ASN A 134 15.35 15.12 9.48
CA ASN A 134 15.92 15.11 10.82
C ASN A 134 15.02 14.43 11.87
N PRO A 135 14.56 13.19 11.62
CA PRO A 135 13.64 12.52 12.52
C PRO A 135 14.33 12.11 13.83
N SER A 136 13.55 11.95 14.89
CA SER A 136 14.05 11.38 16.16
C SER A 136 14.52 9.94 15.96
N VAL A 137 13.80 9.18 15.12
CA VAL A 137 14.08 7.75 14.86
C VAL A 137 13.93 7.46 13.37
N VAL A 138 14.89 6.73 12.80
CA VAL A 138 14.79 6.05 11.50
C VAL A 138 14.63 4.56 11.75
N ILE A 139 13.53 3.99 11.29
CA ILE A 139 13.29 2.54 11.28
C ILE A 139 13.64 2.04 9.89
N THR A 140 14.56 1.09 9.79
CA THR A 140 14.94 0.50 8.50
C THR A 140 14.54 -0.97 8.48
N GLU A 141 13.62 -1.32 7.60
CA GLU A 141 13.25 -2.71 7.35
C GLU A 141 14.18 -3.33 6.33
N ILE A 142 14.76 -4.47 6.68
CA ILE A 142 15.59 -5.27 5.78
C ILE A 142 14.72 -6.32 5.09
N GLY A 143 14.54 -6.19 3.78
CA GLY A 143 13.85 -7.17 2.95
C GLY A 143 14.57 -8.52 2.90
N GLY A 144 13.85 -9.56 2.49
CA GLY A 144 14.34 -10.94 2.48
C GLY A 144 14.39 -11.59 3.87
N THR A 145 15.00 -12.74 3.93
CA THR A 145 15.15 -13.58 5.13
C THR A 145 16.63 -13.66 5.52
N VAL A 146 16.94 -13.59 6.80
CA VAL A 146 18.32 -13.79 7.28
C VAL A 146 18.79 -15.20 6.90
N GLY A 147 19.92 -15.26 6.16
CA GLY A 147 20.43 -16.48 5.51
C GLY A 147 20.35 -16.43 3.99
N ASP A 148 19.49 -15.59 3.41
CA ASP A 148 19.40 -15.40 1.98
C ASP A 148 20.63 -14.63 1.45
N ILE A 149 21.20 -15.08 0.33
CA ILE A 149 22.41 -14.49 -0.28
C ILE A 149 22.18 -13.02 -0.64
N GLU A 150 21.03 -12.70 -1.19
CA GLU A 150 20.67 -11.38 -1.67
C GLU A 150 20.57 -10.34 -0.56
N SER A 151 20.33 -10.74 0.69
CA SER A 151 20.24 -9.85 1.85
C SER A 151 21.60 -9.54 2.49
N LEU A 152 22.66 -10.30 2.17
CA LEU A 152 23.95 -10.19 2.83
C LEU A 152 24.60 -8.80 2.75
N PRO A 153 24.59 -8.08 1.60
CA PRO A 153 25.15 -6.74 1.53
C PRO A 153 24.47 -5.74 2.48
N PHE A 154 23.14 -5.85 2.65
CA PHE A 154 22.39 -5.02 3.59
C PHE A 154 22.74 -5.35 5.03
N LEU A 155 22.80 -6.64 5.38
CA LEU A 155 23.16 -7.09 6.73
C LEU A 155 24.58 -6.66 7.09
N GLU A 156 25.54 -6.79 6.17
CA GLU A 156 26.91 -6.31 6.36
C GLU A 156 26.95 -4.78 6.54
N ALA A 157 26.19 -4.03 5.74
CA ALA A 157 26.14 -2.59 5.85
C ALA A 157 25.62 -2.12 7.22
N ILE A 158 24.52 -2.69 7.72
CA ILE A 158 23.97 -2.31 9.03
C ILE A 158 24.87 -2.74 10.18
N ARG A 159 25.59 -3.87 10.05
CA ARG A 159 26.61 -4.28 11.02
C ARG A 159 27.72 -3.25 11.14
N GLN A 160 28.23 -2.75 10.02
CA GLN A 160 29.25 -1.68 9.99
C GLN A 160 28.69 -0.37 10.54
N PHE A 161 27.43 -0.03 10.19
CA PHE A 161 26.77 1.22 10.54
C PHE A 161 26.74 1.46 12.06
N ARG A 162 26.48 0.42 12.87
CA ARG A 162 26.47 0.51 14.34
C ARG A 162 27.79 1.04 14.92
N LYS A 163 28.93 0.68 14.29
CA LYS A 163 30.24 1.16 14.70
C LYS A 163 30.43 2.65 14.35
N GLU A 164 29.93 3.07 13.20
CA GLU A 164 30.14 4.43 12.67
C GLU A 164 29.31 5.48 13.41
N VAL A 165 28.04 5.18 13.73
CA VAL A 165 27.15 6.13 14.42
C VAL A 165 27.13 5.99 15.93
N GLY A 166 27.80 4.95 16.47
CA GLY A 166 27.86 4.64 17.89
C GLY A 166 26.78 3.65 18.34
N ARG A 167 27.19 2.68 19.16
CA ARG A 167 26.32 1.56 19.60
C ARG A 167 25.04 2.01 20.29
N GLN A 168 25.08 3.10 21.04
CA GLN A 168 23.94 3.68 21.76
C GLN A 168 22.87 4.33 20.86
N ASN A 169 23.16 4.45 19.57
CA ASN A 169 22.28 5.06 18.59
C ASN A 169 21.62 4.03 17.66
N VAL A 170 21.94 2.73 17.81
CA VAL A 170 21.47 1.65 16.93
C VAL A 170 20.86 0.51 17.73
N LEU A 171 19.69 0.05 17.31
CA LEU A 171 18.98 -1.10 17.86
C LEU A 171 18.71 -2.11 16.74
N TYR A 172 18.97 -3.39 16.99
CA TYR A 172 18.60 -4.49 16.11
C TYR A 172 17.37 -5.23 16.64
N MET A 173 16.30 -5.22 15.86
CA MET A 173 15.06 -5.95 16.10
C MET A 173 14.96 -7.11 15.13
N HIS A 174 14.73 -8.32 15.63
CA HIS A 174 14.64 -9.52 14.79
C HIS A 174 13.27 -10.16 14.91
N VAL A 175 12.54 -10.21 13.79
CA VAL A 175 11.21 -10.82 13.69
C VAL A 175 11.36 -12.29 13.33
N THR A 176 10.79 -13.18 14.13
CA THR A 176 10.90 -14.64 13.97
C THR A 176 9.57 -15.34 14.14
N LEU A 177 9.54 -16.65 13.89
CA LEU A 177 8.36 -17.49 14.03
C LEU A 177 8.52 -18.48 15.18
N VAL A 178 7.51 -18.55 16.04
CA VAL A 178 7.36 -19.61 17.05
C VAL A 178 6.10 -20.41 16.71
N PRO A 179 6.23 -21.43 15.83
CA PRO A 179 5.07 -22.19 15.34
C PRO A 179 4.52 -23.13 16.40
N TRP A 180 3.20 -23.31 16.37
CA TRP A 180 2.53 -24.41 17.03
C TRP A 180 2.57 -25.66 16.15
N ILE A 181 3.04 -26.77 16.70
CA ILE A 181 3.05 -28.06 16.00
C ILE A 181 1.92 -28.92 16.56
N ALA A 182 0.83 -29.01 15.82
CA ALA A 182 -0.40 -29.70 16.25
C ALA A 182 -0.14 -31.16 16.66
N SER A 183 0.67 -31.89 15.91
CA SER A 183 1.02 -33.30 16.20
C SER A 183 1.84 -33.49 17.49
N ALA A 184 2.58 -32.45 17.92
CA ALA A 184 3.37 -32.46 19.14
C ALA A 184 2.63 -31.81 20.32
N GLY A 185 1.54 -31.08 20.07
CA GLY A 185 0.79 -30.36 21.09
C GLY A 185 1.58 -29.24 21.77
N GLU A 186 2.57 -28.66 21.11
CA GLU A 186 3.43 -27.63 21.71
C GLU A 186 3.98 -26.63 20.70
N MET A 187 4.35 -25.45 21.20
CA MET A 187 5.07 -24.42 20.45
C MET A 187 6.57 -24.76 20.37
N LYS A 188 7.18 -24.51 19.21
CA LYS A 188 8.59 -24.83 18.96
C LYS A 188 9.44 -23.56 18.85
N THR A 189 10.47 -23.48 19.69
CA THR A 189 11.42 -22.34 19.72
C THR A 189 12.64 -22.55 18.79
N LYS A 190 12.84 -23.75 18.27
CA LYS A 190 14.02 -24.06 17.42
C LYS A 190 14.13 -23.19 16.17
N PRO A 191 13.05 -22.87 15.42
CA PRO A 191 13.16 -21.98 14.26
C PRO A 191 13.74 -20.60 14.63
N THR A 192 13.25 -19.99 15.71
CA THR A 192 13.76 -18.74 16.26
C THR A 192 15.25 -18.85 16.65
N GLN A 193 15.63 -19.91 17.39
CA GLN A 193 17.02 -20.12 17.81
C GLN A 193 17.97 -20.25 16.61
N HIS A 194 17.56 -20.95 15.55
CA HIS A 194 18.36 -21.10 14.32
C HIS A 194 18.49 -19.77 13.58
N SER A 195 17.40 -19.03 13.46
CA SER A 195 17.42 -17.72 12.79
C SER A 195 18.32 -16.71 13.51
N VAL A 196 18.26 -16.67 14.85
CA VAL A 196 19.18 -15.84 15.65
C VAL A 196 20.63 -16.30 15.53
N LYS A 197 20.89 -17.61 15.48
CA LYS A 197 22.23 -18.16 15.25
C LYS A 197 22.78 -17.68 13.89
N GLU A 198 21.95 -17.72 12.85
CA GLU A 198 22.34 -17.25 11.52
C GLU A 198 22.66 -15.75 11.52
N LEU A 199 21.83 -14.92 12.14
CA LEU A 199 22.09 -13.49 12.28
C LEU A 199 23.39 -13.18 13.04
N ARG A 200 23.67 -13.97 14.08
CA ARG A 200 24.92 -13.89 14.85
C ARG A 200 26.15 -14.29 14.03
N SER A 201 26.04 -15.25 13.11
CA SER A 201 27.14 -15.65 12.24
C SER A 201 27.63 -14.50 11.34
N ILE A 202 26.72 -13.55 11.04
CA ILE A 202 27.02 -12.31 10.31
C ILE A 202 27.62 -11.22 11.23
N GLY A 203 27.60 -11.44 12.56
CA GLY A 203 28.11 -10.50 13.56
C GLY A 203 27.05 -9.52 14.09
N ILE A 204 25.76 -9.84 13.98
CA ILE A 204 24.66 -9.04 14.51
C ILE A 204 23.99 -9.79 15.66
N GLN A 205 24.05 -9.24 16.88
CA GLN A 205 23.26 -9.69 18.01
C GLN A 205 21.95 -8.89 18.05
N PRO A 206 20.77 -9.52 18.02
CA PRO A 206 19.52 -8.79 18.18
C PRO A 206 19.39 -8.24 19.60
N ASP A 207 18.90 -7.01 19.73
CA ASP A 207 18.61 -6.38 21.00
C ASP A 207 17.15 -6.69 21.44
N ILE A 208 16.23 -6.89 20.46
CA ILE A 208 14.83 -7.27 20.68
C ILE A 208 14.47 -8.44 19.74
N LEU A 209 13.75 -9.42 20.27
CA LEU A 209 13.10 -10.47 19.50
C LEU A 209 11.61 -10.21 19.42
N VAL A 210 11.05 -10.17 18.20
CA VAL A 210 9.61 -10.14 17.96
C VAL A 210 9.18 -11.51 17.46
N CYS A 211 8.50 -12.25 18.31
CA CYS A 211 8.13 -13.64 18.08
C CYS A 211 6.69 -13.73 17.56
N ARG A 212 6.53 -13.89 16.23
CA ARG A 212 5.22 -14.15 15.64
C ARG A 212 4.72 -15.55 16.03
N SER A 213 3.45 -15.64 16.41
CA SER A 213 2.79 -16.89 16.80
C SER A 213 1.27 -16.78 16.61
N ASP A 214 0.61 -17.92 16.38
CA ASP A 214 -0.85 -18.02 16.27
C ASP A 214 -1.57 -17.86 17.63
N ARG A 215 -0.83 -17.94 18.73
CA ARG A 215 -1.33 -17.88 20.11
C ARG A 215 -0.34 -17.22 21.06
N PRO A 216 -0.76 -16.81 22.30
CA PRO A 216 0.13 -16.20 23.27
C PRO A 216 1.32 -17.09 23.63
N LEU A 217 2.50 -16.51 23.78
CA LEU A 217 3.69 -17.22 24.25
C LEU A 217 3.62 -17.43 25.77
N PRO A 218 3.66 -18.68 26.25
CA PRO A 218 3.78 -18.95 27.68
C PRO A 218 5.06 -18.33 28.26
N LYS A 219 5.01 -17.88 29.54
CA LYS A 219 6.14 -17.26 30.22
C LYS A 219 7.42 -18.12 30.18
N GLY A 220 7.32 -19.42 30.39
CA GLY A 220 8.46 -20.32 30.29
C GLY A 220 9.10 -20.41 28.91
N LEU A 221 8.33 -20.12 27.82
CA LEU A 221 8.89 -20.05 26.46
C LEU A 221 9.67 -18.75 26.24
N LYS A 222 9.20 -17.62 26.76
CA LYS A 222 9.95 -16.34 26.71
C LYS A 222 11.29 -16.48 27.41
N GLN A 223 11.30 -17.06 28.61
CA GLN A 223 12.53 -17.34 29.38
C GLN A 223 13.49 -18.27 28.61
N LYS A 224 12.97 -19.33 27.98
CA LYS A 224 13.78 -20.24 27.15
C LYS A 224 14.39 -19.52 25.93
N LEU A 225 13.63 -18.65 25.25
CA LEU A 225 14.12 -17.86 24.14
C LEU A 225 15.15 -16.83 24.59
N SER A 226 14.90 -16.15 25.71
CA SER A 226 15.85 -15.24 26.35
C SER A 226 17.21 -15.90 26.57
N GLY A 227 17.26 -17.03 27.27
CA GLY A 227 18.50 -17.74 27.54
C GLY A 227 19.18 -18.33 26.28
N SER A 228 18.40 -18.82 25.30
CA SER A 228 18.94 -19.41 24.08
C SER A 228 19.44 -18.37 23.07
N CYS A 229 18.82 -17.18 23.05
CA CYS A 229 19.11 -16.13 22.09
C CYS A 229 19.90 -14.97 22.71
N ASP A 230 20.22 -15.03 24.00
CA ASP A 230 20.96 -13.99 24.74
C ASP A 230 20.33 -12.60 24.55
N VAL A 231 19.03 -12.55 24.83
CA VAL A 231 18.20 -11.33 24.77
C VAL A 231 17.43 -11.25 26.11
N PRO A 232 17.36 -10.11 26.80
CA PRO A 232 16.59 -9.99 28.04
C PRO A 232 15.15 -10.47 27.87
N GLU A 233 14.56 -11.10 28.91
CA GLU A 233 13.20 -11.66 28.82
C GLU A 233 12.16 -10.59 28.46
N GLU A 234 12.30 -9.38 28.98
CA GLU A 234 11.47 -8.22 28.66
C GLU A 234 11.59 -7.73 27.22
N CYS A 235 12.67 -8.11 26.53
CA CYS A 235 12.90 -7.83 25.11
C CYS A 235 12.44 -8.96 24.18
N VAL A 236 11.84 -10.03 24.72
CA VAL A 236 11.16 -11.08 23.96
C VAL A 236 9.68 -10.74 23.83
N ILE A 237 9.34 -10.07 22.74
CA ILE A 237 8.00 -9.53 22.45
C ILE A 237 7.16 -10.55 21.68
N THR A 238 5.94 -10.80 22.14
CA THR A 238 4.98 -11.64 21.39
C THR A 238 4.29 -10.79 20.33
N SER A 239 4.30 -11.24 19.08
CA SER A 239 3.48 -10.72 17.99
C SER A 239 2.46 -11.79 17.62
N GLN A 240 1.36 -11.84 18.36
CA GLN A 240 0.29 -12.79 18.08
C GLN A 240 -0.45 -12.40 16.82
N ASP A 241 -0.84 -13.40 15.99
CA ASP A 241 -1.69 -13.20 14.83
C ASP A 241 -3.00 -12.51 15.26
N ALA A 242 -3.35 -11.44 14.56
CA ALA A 242 -4.51 -10.61 14.85
C ALA A 242 -5.54 -10.75 13.70
N LYS A 243 -6.81 -10.47 14.00
CA LYS A 243 -7.88 -10.47 12.98
C LYS A 243 -7.74 -9.31 12.00
N SER A 244 -7.11 -8.23 12.44
CA SER A 244 -6.80 -7.07 11.63
C SER A 244 -5.41 -6.55 11.95
N ILE A 245 -4.70 -6.07 10.92
CA ILE A 245 -3.38 -5.44 11.09
C ILE A 245 -3.44 -4.22 12.02
N TYR A 246 -4.59 -3.55 12.12
CA TYR A 246 -4.79 -2.38 13.00
C TYR A 246 -4.83 -2.71 14.48
N GLU A 247 -4.98 -3.97 14.87
CA GLU A 247 -4.86 -4.42 16.26
C GLU A 247 -3.39 -4.55 16.70
N VAL A 248 -2.48 -4.78 15.74
CA VAL A 248 -1.07 -5.10 16.02
C VAL A 248 -0.37 -4.03 16.86
N PRO A 249 -0.51 -2.71 16.59
CA PRO A 249 0.11 -1.69 17.43
C PRO A 249 -0.33 -1.78 18.90
N LEU A 250 -1.63 -2.01 19.16
CA LEU A 250 -2.15 -2.13 20.53
C LEU A 250 -1.66 -3.41 21.22
N ASN A 251 -1.47 -4.49 20.47
CA ASN A 251 -0.93 -5.75 20.99
C ASN A 251 0.54 -5.57 21.38
N LEU A 252 1.34 -4.97 20.49
CA LEU A 252 2.76 -4.71 20.74
C LEU A 252 2.99 -3.68 21.85
N GLU A 253 2.10 -2.71 22.01
CA GLU A 253 2.12 -1.78 23.13
C GLU A 253 1.91 -2.51 24.48
N ARG A 254 0.94 -3.43 24.54
CA ARG A 254 0.69 -4.25 25.74
C ARG A 254 1.86 -5.16 26.09
N GLU A 255 2.62 -5.61 25.10
CA GLU A 255 3.85 -6.38 25.27
C GLU A 255 5.06 -5.51 25.70
N GLY A 256 4.91 -4.18 25.75
CA GLY A 256 5.96 -3.25 26.18
C GLY A 256 7.00 -2.93 25.11
N MET A 257 6.73 -3.21 23.82
CA MET A 257 7.73 -3.05 22.75
C MET A 257 8.31 -1.63 22.68
N ALA A 258 7.46 -0.60 22.70
CA ALA A 258 7.93 0.78 22.59
C ALA A 258 8.73 1.20 23.83
N GLU A 259 8.35 0.76 25.02
CA GLU A 259 9.08 1.01 26.26
C GLU A 259 10.50 0.44 26.21
N GLN A 260 10.64 -0.83 25.77
CA GLN A 260 11.95 -1.46 25.62
C GLN A 260 12.82 -0.78 24.58
N VAL A 261 12.24 -0.37 23.45
CA VAL A 261 12.94 0.41 22.42
C VAL A 261 13.49 1.72 22.99
N LEU A 262 12.67 2.48 23.72
CA LEU A 262 13.09 3.75 24.32
C LEU A 262 14.17 3.55 25.38
N ASN A 263 14.05 2.52 26.23
CA ASN A 263 15.06 2.16 27.24
C ASN A 263 16.42 1.83 26.60
N LEU A 264 16.44 0.94 25.60
CA LEU A 264 17.66 0.50 24.94
C LEU A 264 18.36 1.64 24.17
N LEU A 265 17.58 2.55 23.59
CA LEU A 265 18.10 3.73 22.87
C LEU A 265 18.36 4.92 23.79
N GLN A 266 18.14 4.78 25.10
CA GLN A 266 18.30 5.85 26.11
C GLN A 266 17.50 7.11 25.73
N MET A 267 16.26 6.90 25.30
CA MET A 267 15.32 7.96 24.98
C MET A 267 14.35 8.18 26.15
N GLU A 268 13.81 9.38 26.25
CA GLU A 268 12.85 9.73 27.30
C GLU A 268 11.59 8.84 27.20
N GLN A 269 11.09 8.34 28.35
CA GLN A 269 9.81 7.64 28.39
C GLN A 269 8.66 8.65 28.37
N ARG A 270 7.85 8.62 27.31
CA ARG A 270 6.66 9.46 27.14
C ARG A 270 5.40 8.61 27.09
N LYS A 271 4.31 9.13 27.62
CA LYS A 271 3.01 8.44 27.58
C LYS A 271 2.46 8.44 26.15
N PRO A 272 1.97 7.30 25.65
CA PRO A 272 1.37 7.24 24.31
C PRO A 272 -0.03 7.85 24.31
N ASP A 273 -0.36 8.64 23.30
CA ASP A 273 -1.75 8.92 22.94
C ASP A 273 -2.19 7.99 21.80
N LEU A 274 -2.93 6.96 22.16
CA LEU A 274 -3.52 5.97 21.25
C LEU A 274 -5.04 6.07 21.21
N THR A 275 -5.64 7.18 21.63
CA THR A 275 -7.09 7.34 21.74
C THR A 275 -7.79 7.13 20.41
N GLN A 276 -7.34 7.80 19.36
CA GLN A 276 -7.90 7.66 18.00
C GLN A 276 -7.74 6.22 17.47
N TRP A 277 -6.57 5.62 17.70
CA TRP A 277 -6.29 4.26 17.25
C TRP A 277 -7.14 3.21 17.97
N LYS A 278 -7.37 3.38 19.26
CA LYS A 278 -8.29 2.54 20.04
C LYS A 278 -9.73 2.66 19.55
N THR A 279 -10.16 3.88 19.24
CA THR A 279 -11.50 4.13 18.67
C THR A 279 -11.66 3.45 17.31
N LEU A 280 -10.64 3.50 16.45
CA LEU A 280 -10.62 2.79 15.17
C LEU A 280 -10.82 1.29 15.36
N VAL A 281 -10.02 0.68 16.24
CA VAL A 281 -10.11 -0.76 16.52
C VAL A 281 -11.45 -1.13 17.16
N GLN A 282 -12.00 -0.28 18.03
CA GLN A 282 -13.32 -0.48 18.59
C GLN A 282 -14.43 -0.47 17.52
N ARG A 283 -14.39 0.47 16.56
CA ARG A 283 -15.35 0.51 15.43
C ARG A 283 -15.24 -0.75 14.57
N LEU A 284 -14.03 -1.22 14.30
CA LEU A 284 -13.78 -2.46 13.57
C LEU A 284 -14.47 -3.68 14.22
N HIS A 285 -14.47 -3.74 15.56
CA HIS A 285 -15.10 -4.84 16.31
C HIS A 285 -16.60 -4.69 16.57
N SER A 286 -17.16 -3.54 16.29
CA SER A 286 -18.57 -3.23 16.57
C SER A 286 -19.30 -2.66 15.35
N PRO A 287 -19.28 -3.38 14.20
CA PRO A 287 -19.99 -2.94 13.01
C PRO A 287 -21.51 -2.97 13.26
N LYS A 288 -22.21 -2.03 12.64
CA LYS A 288 -23.68 -1.93 12.70
C LYS A 288 -24.37 -2.44 11.44
N HIS A 289 -23.65 -2.43 10.33
CA HIS A 289 -24.14 -2.80 9.00
C HIS A 289 -23.14 -3.72 8.33
N GLU A 290 -23.62 -4.58 7.44
CA GLU A 290 -22.79 -5.35 6.53
C GLU A 290 -22.94 -4.79 5.12
N VAL A 291 -21.87 -4.70 4.36
CA VAL A 291 -21.86 -4.20 2.98
C VAL A 291 -20.99 -5.11 2.14
N GLU A 292 -21.54 -5.62 1.03
CA GLU A 292 -20.83 -6.50 0.12
C GLU A 292 -20.40 -5.75 -1.15
N ILE A 293 -19.07 -5.63 -1.35
CA ILE A 293 -18.49 -4.94 -2.49
C ILE A 293 -17.79 -5.93 -3.41
N ALA A 294 -18.16 -5.92 -4.69
CA ALA A 294 -17.45 -6.67 -5.71
C ALA A 294 -16.22 -5.89 -6.20
N ILE A 295 -15.05 -6.53 -6.20
CA ILE A 295 -13.85 -6.06 -6.87
C ILE A 295 -13.71 -6.84 -8.17
N VAL A 296 -13.96 -6.17 -9.30
CA VAL A 296 -13.87 -6.77 -10.63
C VAL A 296 -12.50 -6.48 -11.23
N GLY A 297 -11.60 -7.44 -11.14
CA GLY A 297 -10.20 -7.28 -11.53
C GLY A 297 -9.61 -8.51 -12.19
N LYS A 298 -8.39 -8.39 -12.70
CA LYS A 298 -7.66 -9.50 -13.34
C LYS A 298 -6.58 -10.15 -12.46
N TYR A 299 -6.36 -9.60 -11.26
CA TYR A 299 -5.36 -10.11 -10.30
C TYR A 299 -6.02 -10.63 -9.02
N VAL A 300 -7.28 -11.06 -9.10
CA VAL A 300 -8.11 -11.43 -7.93
C VAL A 300 -7.65 -12.68 -7.19
N GLN A 301 -6.75 -13.47 -7.79
CA GLN A 301 -6.16 -14.65 -7.15
C GLN A 301 -5.09 -14.27 -6.11
N LEU A 302 -4.58 -13.04 -6.14
CA LEU A 302 -3.61 -12.51 -5.18
C LEU A 302 -4.17 -11.21 -4.58
N SER A 303 -4.63 -11.28 -3.34
CA SER A 303 -5.22 -10.13 -2.63
C SER A 303 -4.26 -8.92 -2.54
N ASP A 304 -2.96 -9.18 -2.43
CA ASP A 304 -1.93 -8.16 -2.31
C ASP A 304 -1.77 -7.31 -3.59
N ALA A 305 -2.28 -7.77 -4.74
CA ALA A 305 -2.29 -6.99 -5.97
C ALA A 305 -3.22 -5.76 -5.92
N TYR A 306 -4.20 -5.76 -5.02
CA TYR A 306 -5.16 -4.67 -4.80
C TYR A 306 -5.19 -4.20 -3.34
N LEU A 307 -4.07 -4.35 -2.62
CA LEU A 307 -3.99 -4.12 -1.18
C LEU A 307 -4.49 -2.72 -0.79
N SER A 308 -4.05 -1.66 -1.47
CA SER A 308 -4.47 -0.29 -1.14
C SER A 308 -5.96 -0.05 -1.43
N VAL A 309 -6.53 -0.70 -2.46
CA VAL A 309 -7.99 -0.64 -2.73
C VAL A 309 -8.76 -1.29 -1.59
N VAL A 310 -8.33 -2.48 -1.17
CA VAL A 310 -8.95 -3.21 -0.04
C VAL A 310 -8.85 -2.38 1.25
N GLU A 311 -7.68 -1.82 1.53
CA GLU A 311 -7.49 -1.01 2.73
C GLU A 311 -8.30 0.30 2.68
N ALA A 312 -8.42 0.96 1.52
CA ALA A 312 -9.25 2.14 1.37
C ALA A 312 -10.75 1.84 1.60
N LEU A 313 -11.24 0.70 1.10
CA LEU A 313 -12.60 0.20 1.36
C LEU A 313 -12.78 -0.13 2.86
N ASN A 314 -11.80 -0.78 3.50
CA ASN A 314 -11.82 -1.06 4.94
C ASN A 314 -11.87 0.22 5.77
N HIS A 315 -11.04 1.24 5.44
CA HIS A 315 -11.07 2.53 6.14
C HIS A 315 -12.44 3.19 6.06
N ALA A 316 -13.02 3.21 4.85
CA ALA A 316 -14.36 3.75 4.62
C ALA A 316 -15.41 2.99 5.42
N ALA A 317 -15.41 1.65 5.38
CA ALA A 317 -16.34 0.80 6.11
C ALA A 317 -16.21 1.00 7.64
N ILE A 318 -15.00 1.01 8.18
CA ILE A 318 -14.76 1.25 9.63
C ILE A 318 -15.30 2.62 10.04
N SER A 319 -15.08 3.65 9.21
CA SER A 319 -15.54 5.02 9.52
C SER A 319 -17.06 5.15 9.56
N THR A 320 -17.76 4.30 8.80
CA THR A 320 -19.23 4.25 8.70
C THR A 320 -19.87 3.14 9.54
N TYR A 321 -19.10 2.52 10.44
CA TYR A 321 -19.54 1.35 11.22
C TYR A 321 -20.02 0.18 10.35
N GLY A 322 -19.50 0.06 9.13
CA GLY A 322 -19.76 -1.04 8.22
C GLY A 322 -18.81 -2.21 8.44
N LYS A 323 -19.31 -3.42 8.23
CA LYS A 323 -18.50 -4.63 8.06
C LYS A 323 -18.39 -4.92 6.57
N LEU A 324 -17.20 -4.74 6.03
CA LEU A 324 -16.93 -5.00 4.62
C LEU A 324 -16.87 -6.51 4.35
N ARG A 325 -17.62 -6.93 3.33
CA ARG A 325 -17.45 -8.23 2.66
C ARG A 325 -16.95 -7.97 1.24
N LEU A 326 -15.91 -8.65 0.85
CA LEU A 326 -15.36 -8.55 -0.50
C LEU A 326 -15.77 -9.77 -1.33
N ARG A 327 -16.36 -9.50 -2.50
CA ARG A 327 -16.57 -10.48 -3.55
C ARG A 327 -15.53 -10.27 -4.64
N TRP A 328 -14.62 -11.21 -4.76
CA TRP A 328 -13.59 -11.18 -5.79
C TRP A 328 -14.15 -11.74 -7.08
N VAL A 329 -14.17 -10.94 -8.14
CA VAL A 329 -14.69 -11.34 -9.46
C VAL A 329 -13.58 -11.20 -10.48
N ASN A 330 -13.21 -12.34 -11.11
CA ASN A 330 -12.24 -12.31 -12.19
C ASN A 330 -12.89 -11.70 -13.44
N SER A 331 -12.33 -10.62 -13.94
CA SER A 331 -12.91 -9.93 -15.09
C SER A 331 -12.91 -10.77 -16.38
N GLU A 332 -12.02 -11.75 -16.52
CA GLU A 332 -12.01 -12.66 -17.69
C GLU A 332 -13.25 -13.56 -17.71
N ASP A 333 -13.77 -13.97 -16.57
CA ASP A 333 -14.96 -14.83 -16.50
C ASP A 333 -16.20 -14.07 -17.04
N LEU A 334 -16.26 -12.74 -16.86
CA LEU A 334 -17.35 -11.90 -17.36
C LEU A 334 -17.28 -11.61 -18.87
N GLU A 335 -16.24 -12.04 -19.58
CA GLU A 335 -16.17 -11.97 -21.04
C GLU A 335 -17.04 -13.06 -21.71
N THR A 336 -17.28 -14.16 -20.98
CA THR A 336 -18.03 -15.32 -21.49
C THR A 336 -19.30 -15.60 -20.72
N GLU A 337 -19.42 -15.12 -19.47
CA GLU A 337 -20.56 -15.31 -18.59
C GLU A 337 -21.36 -14.03 -18.44
N ALA A 338 -22.68 -14.15 -18.19
CA ALA A 338 -23.51 -13.00 -17.88
C ALA A 338 -23.08 -12.37 -16.54
N ALA A 339 -22.97 -11.05 -16.50
CA ALA A 339 -22.55 -10.31 -15.30
C ALA A 339 -23.44 -10.56 -14.09
N GLU A 340 -24.75 -10.83 -14.32
CA GLU A 340 -25.70 -11.24 -13.29
C GLU A 340 -25.20 -12.40 -12.43
N ASN A 341 -24.61 -13.43 -13.03
CA ASN A 341 -24.21 -14.65 -12.32
C ASN A 341 -23.20 -14.37 -11.17
N SER A 342 -22.32 -13.40 -11.39
CA SER A 342 -21.24 -13.07 -10.45
C SER A 342 -21.52 -11.81 -9.61
N LEU A 343 -22.40 -10.91 -10.08
CA LEU A 343 -22.62 -9.60 -9.47
C LEU A 343 -24.00 -9.42 -8.84
N GLU A 344 -24.90 -10.42 -8.94
CA GLU A 344 -26.21 -10.32 -8.31
C GLU A 344 -26.10 -10.17 -6.78
N GLY A 345 -26.85 -9.20 -6.23
CA GLY A 345 -26.96 -8.97 -4.79
C GLY A 345 -25.79 -8.22 -4.16
N VAL A 346 -24.79 -7.74 -4.93
CA VAL A 346 -23.74 -6.87 -4.37
C VAL A 346 -24.27 -5.46 -4.12
N ASP A 347 -23.79 -4.82 -3.05
CA ASP A 347 -24.16 -3.46 -2.67
C ASP A 347 -23.36 -2.38 -3.44
N GLY A 348 -22.24 -2.77 -4.06
CA GLY A 348 -21.40 -1.88 -4.86
C GLY A 348 -20.35 -2.62 -5.68
N ILE A 349 -19.86 -1.98 -6.74
CA ILE A 349 -18.86 -2.54 -7.65
C ILE A 349 -17.68 -1.58 -7.77
N VAL A 350 -16.46 -2.11 -7.57
CA VAL A 350 -15.20 -1.39 -7.81
C VAL A 350 -14.47 -2.05 -8.98
N VAL A 351 -14.08 -1.25 -9.96
CA VAL A 351 -13.17 -1.67 -11.04
C VAL A 351 -11.82 -0.99 -10.83
N PRO A 352 -10.80 -1.72 -10.32
CA PRO A 352 -9.50 -1.16 -10.01
C PRO A 352 -8.64 -0.93 -11.25
N GLY A 353 -7.49 -0.26 -11.02
CA GLY A 353 -6.44 -0.07 -12.00
C GLY A 353 -5.86 -1.37 -12.56
N GLY A 354 -5.04 -1.26 -13.59
CA GLY A 354 -4.35 -2.35 -14.25
C GLY A 354 -3.80 -1.93 -15.61
N PHE A 355 -3.11 -2.84 -16.30
CA PHE A 355 -2.52 -2.62 -17.62
C PHE A 355 -2.84 -3.77 -18.57
N GLY A 356 -2.85 -3.47 -19.89
CA GLY A 356 -3.03 -4.45 -20.96
C GLY A 356 -4.47 -4.96 -21.13
N VAL A 357 -4.71 -5.64 -22.26
CA VAL A 357 -6.04 -5.98 -22.81
C VAL A 357 -6.80 -7.05 -22.02
N ARG A 358 -6.12 -7.92 -21.27
CA ARG A 358 -6.74 -9.07 -20.60
C ARG A 358 -7.85 -8.64 -19.63
N GLY A 359 -9.05 -9.22 -19.77
CA GLY A 359 -10.20 -8.99 -18.89
C GLY A 359 -10.87 -7.62 -19.07
N VAL A 360 -10.60 -6.88 -20.14
CA VAL A 360 -11.15 -5.53 -20.37
C VAL A 360 -12.63 -5.58 -20.70
N ASP A 361 -13.06 -6.46 -21.61
CA ASP A 361 -14.47 -6.55 -21.98
C ASP A 361 -15.34 -7.03 -20.82
N GLY A 362 -14.81 -7.89 -19.93
CA GLY A 362 -15.50 -8.25 -18.69
C GLY A 362 -15.62 -7.09 -17.70
N LYS A 363 -14.62 -6.20 -17.62
CA LYS A 363 -14.76 -4.95 -16.84
C LYS A 363 -15.83 -4.05 -17.43
N ILE A 364 -15.87 -3.90 -18.74
CA ILE A 364 -16.92 -3.13 -19.46
C ILE A 364 -18.30 -3.72 -19.19
N ALA A 365 -18.45 -5.06 -19.21
CA ALA A 365 -19.70 -5.73 -18.87
C ALA A 365 -20.14 -5.47 -17.43
N ALA A 366 -19.21 -5.51 -16.45
CA ALA A 366 -19.50 -5.18 -15.07
C ALA A 366 -19.92 -3.72 -14.87
N ILE A 367 -19.29 -2.78 -15.58
CA ILE A 367 -19.63 -1.36 -15.55
C ILE A 367 -21.03 -1.12 -16.13
N LYS A 368 -21.34 -1.76 -17.27
CA LYS A 368 -22.66 -1.73 -17.86
C LYS A 368 -23.72 -2.27 -16.90
N TYR A 369 -23.44 -3.39 -16.23
CA TYR A 369 -24.33 -3.97 -15.24
C TYR A 369 -24.58 -3.00 -14.08
N ALA A 370 -23.53 -2.36 -13.53
CA ALA A 370 -23.65 -1.38 -12.46
C ALA A 370 -24.54 -0.19 -12.88
N ARG A 371 -24.31 0.36 -14.08
CA ARG A 371 -25.08 1.47 -14.63
C ARG A 371 -26.54 1.10 -14.86
N ASP A 372 -26.82 -0.01 -15.51
CA ASP A 372 -28.20 -0.43 -15.86
C ASP A 372 -29.02 -0.82 -14.61
N ARG A 373 -28.38 -1.41 -13.58
CA ARG A 373 -29.01 -1.84 -12.33
C ARG A 373 -28.95 -0.78 -11.22
N GLN A 374 -28.39 0.39 -11.48
CA GLN A 374 -28.24 1.48 -10.49
C GLN A 374 -27.48 1.06 -9.24
N ILE A 375 -26.48 0.17 -9.39
CA ILE A 375 -25.60 -0.29 -8.30
C ILE A 375 -24.44 0.70 -8.16
N PRO A 376 -24.12 1.19 -6.96
CA PRO A 376 -22.96 2.06 -6.73
C PRO A 376 -21.69 1.55 -7.42
N PHE A 377 -21.05 2.43 -8.19
CA PHE A 377 -19.88 2.12 -8.99
C PHE A 377 -18.73 3.10 -8.70
N LEU A 378 -17.53 2.55 -8.49
CA LEU A 378 -16.28 3.31 -8.38
C LEU A 378 -15.22 2.73 -9.34
N GLY A 379 -14.81 3.54 -10.33
CA GLY A 379 -13.77 3.17 -11.30
C GLY A 379 -12.44 3.87 -10.99
N LEU A 380 -11.33 3.12 -10.92
CA LEU A 380 -10.00 3.64 -10.59
C LEU A 380 -9.04 3.43 -11.77
N CYS A 381 -8.41 4.49 -12.26
CA CYS A 381 -7.42 4.48 -13.35
C CYS A 381 -7.96 3.74 -14.59
N LEU A 382 -7.55 2.49 -14.83
CA LEU A 382 -8.12 1.65 -15.90
C LEU A 382 -9.65 1.50 -15.76
N GLY A 383 -10.18 1.49 -14.55
CA GLY A 383 -11.63 1.43 -14.30
C GLY A 383 -12.35 2.66 -14.86
N MET A 384 -11.76 3.84 -14.79
CA MET A 384 -12.27 5.03 -15.46
C MET A 384 -12.20 4.89 -16.98
N GLN A 385 -11.08 4.44 -17.51
CA GLN A 385 -10.91 4.25 -18.97
C GLN A 385 -11.93 3.25 -19.52
N CYS A 386 -12.15 2.13 -18.83
CA CYS A 386 -13.20 1.17 -19.19
C CYS A 386 -14.61 1.78 -19.10
N SER A 387 -14.89 2.69 -18.13
CA SER A 387 -16.19 3.35 -18.03
C SER A 387 -16.45 4.34 -19.18
N VAL A 388 -15.41 5.00 -19.65
CA VAL A 388 -15.48 5.86 -20.85
C VAL A 388 -15.76 5.02 -22.09
N ILE A 389 -15.09 3.88 -22.25
CA ILE A 389 -15.31 2.96 -23.37
C ILE A 389 -16.74 2.39 -23.32
N GLU A 390 -17.20 1.95 -22.15
CA GLU A 390 -18.56 1.45 -21.93
C GLU A 390 -19.59 2.48 -22.39
N TRP A 391 -19.48 3.71 -21.88
CA TRP A 391 -20.40 4.78 -22.23
C TRP A 391 -20.36 5.13 -23.72
N ALA A 392 -19.17 5.25 -24.31
CA ALA A 392 -19.02 5.54 -25.73
C ALA A 392 -19.66 4.48 -26.60
N ARG A 393 -19.49 3.18 -26.27
CA ARG A 393 -20.09 2.05 -27.02
C ARG A 393 -21.60 1.97 -26.89
N HIS A 394 -22.15 2.07 -25.66
CA HIS A 394 -23.54 1.72 -25.38
C HIS A 394 -24.49 2.92 -25.31
N VAL A 395 -23.97 4.12 -25.09
CA VAL A 395 -24.78 5.35 -25.02
C VAL A 395 -24.37 6.38 -26.06
N GLY A 396 -23.07 6.54 -26.33
CA GLY A 396 -22.54 7.47 -27.31
C GLY A 396 -22.68 7.01 -28.77
N GLY A 397 -23.04 5.75 -29.01
CA GLY A 397 -23.24 5.20 -30.35
C GLY A 397 -21.95 4.82 -31.11
N LEU A 398 -20.78 4.89 -30.45
CA LEU A 398 -19.49 4.49 -31.01
C LEU A 398 -19.20 3.02 -30.71
N THR A 399 -19.81 2.09 -31.46
CA THR A 399 -19.69 0.64 -31.18
C THR A 399 -18.25 0.12 -31.25
N GLY A 400 -17.35 0.81 -31.97
CA GLY A 400 -15.93 0.50 -32.10
C GLY A 400 -15.02 1.21 -31.10
N ALA A 401 -15.59 1.99 -30.16
CA ALA A 401 -14.80 2.74 -29.18
C ALA A 401 -13.87 1.83 -28.34
N ASN A 402 -12.60 2.21 -28.24
CA ASN A 402 -11.61 1.43 -27.52
C ASN A 402 -10.46 2.30 -27.00
N SER A 403 -9.52 1.69 -26.31
CA SER A 403 -8.23 2.30 -25.96
C SER A 403 -7.18 1.94 -27.00
N ALA A 404 -6.33 2.91 -27.36
CA ALA A 404 -5.15 2.66 -28.18
C ALA A 404 -4.11 1.75 -27.48
N GLU A 405 -4.23 1.52 -26.17
CA GLU A 405 -3.46 0.50 -25.44
C GLU A 405 -3.86 -0.91 -25.84
N PHE A 406 -5.16 -1.14 -26.06
CA PHE A 406 -5.71 -2.48 -26.32
C PHE A 406 -5.75 -2.81 -27.80
N ASP A 407 -6.05 -1.80 -28.61
CA ASP A 407 -6.05 -1.87 -30.08
C ASP A 407 -5.47 -0.57 -30.67
N PRO A 408 -4.20 -0.58 -31.07
CA PRO A 408 -3.55 0.59 -31.67
C PRO A 408 -4.19 1.06 -32.98
N TYR A 409 -5.03 0.22 -33.62
CA TYR A 409 -5.71 0.50 -34.89
C TYR A 409 -7.21 0.79 -34.72
N THR A 410 -7.68 0.96 -33.46
CA THR A 410 -9.10 1.26 -33.24
C THR A 410 -9.53 2.52 -33.98
N ILE A 411 -10.71 2.47 -34.55
CA ILE A 411 -11.27 3.61 -35.31
C ILE A 411 -11.73 4.75 -34.40
N ASP A 412 -12.12 4.42 -33.18
CA ASP A 412 -12.59 5.36 -32.15
C ASP A 412 -11.73 5.26 -30.89
N PRO A 413 -10.49 5.82 -30.88
CA PRO A 413 -9.60 5.79 -29.72
C PRO A 413 -10.05 6.78 -28.64
N VAL A 414 -11.12 6.45 -27.92
CA VAL A 414 -11.65 7.30 -26.83
C VAL A 414 -10.69 7.40 -25.65
N ILE A 415 -9.76 6.46 -25.54
CA ILE A 415 -8.59 6.49 -24.66
C ILE A 415 -7.34 6.42 -25.55
N ASN A 416 -6.40 7.35 -25.34
CA ASN A 416 -5.21 7.47 -26.17
C ASN A 416 -3.96 7.76 -25.34
N LEU A 417 -2.81 7.70 -25.99
CA LEU A 417 -1.52 7.98 -25.34
C LEU A 417 -1.46 9.43 -24.83
N LEU A 418 -0.94 9.59 -23.64
CA LEU A 418 -0.68 10.91 -23.04
C LEU A 418 0.34 11.66 -23.90
N PRO A 419 0.15 12.96 -24.19
CA PRO A 419 1.13 13.75 -24.93
C PRO A 419 2.51 13.67 -24.26
N GLY A 420 3.54 13.41 -25.08
CA GLY A 420 4.93 13.20 -24.60
C GLY A 420 5.29 11.75 -24.23
N GLN A 421 4.35 10.79 -24.32
CA GLN A 421 4.64 9.37 -24.12
C GLN A 421 4.99 8.62 -25.43
N GLN A 422 4.93 9.27 -26.59
CA GLN A 422 5.11 8.65 -27.92
C GLN A 422 6.57 8.22 -28.19
N GLU A 423 7.56 8.88 -27.57
CA GLU A 423 8.99 8.62 -27.80
C GLU A 423 9.64 7.82 -26.65
N VAL A 424 8.83 7.30 -25.72
CA VAL A 424 9.35 6.60 -24.53
C VAL A 424 9.78 5.19 -24.89
N VAL A 425 11.08 4.89 -24.77
CA VAL A 425 11.67 3.56 -25.00
C VAL A 425 11.72 2.76 -23.69
N ASP A 426 12.16 3.38 -22.60
CA ASP A 426 12.21 2.76 -21.28
C ASP A 426 10.86 2.80 -20.59
N LEU A 427 10.32 1.65 -20.21
CA LEU A 427 8.98 1.56 -19.62
C LEU A 427 8.95 1.90 -18.13
N GLY A 428 10.03 1.64 -17.38
CA GLY A 428 10.09 1.88 -15.94
C GLY A 428 10.24 3.38 -15.61
N GLY A 429 9.43 3.89 -14.67
CA GLY A 429 9.52 5.26 -14.16
C GLY A 429 9.18 6.37 -15.15
N THR A 430 8.53 6.07 -16.28
CA THR A 430 8.28 7.04 -17.37
C THR A 430 6.80 7.39 -17.56
N MET A 431 5.90 6.79 -16.81
CA MET A 431 4.47 7.14 -16.78
C MET A 431 4.24 8.52 -16.13
N ARG A 432 3.02 9.01 -16.15
CA ARG A 432 2.59 10.09 -15.27
C ARG A 432 2.50 9.53 -13.86
N LEU A 433 3.47 9.88 -13.02
CA LEU A 433 3.70 9.28 -11.69
C LEU A 433 3.69 10.33 -10.59
N GLY A 434 3.02 10.04 -9.49
CA GLY A 434 3.01 10.86 -8.28
C GLY A 434 1.85 11.85 -8.22
N LEU A 435 2.02 12.88 -7.39
CA LEU A 435 0.97 13.81 -6.99
C LEU A 435 0.78 14.92 -8.02
N TYR A 436 -0.45 15.04 -8.55
CA TYR A 436 -0.84 16.11 -9.48
C TYR A 436 -2.12 16.81 -9.02
N PRO A 437 -2.27 18.13 -9.33
CA PRO A 437 -3.48 18.85 -9.03
C PRO A 437 -4.62 18.47 -9.99
N CYS A 438 -5.82 18.36 -9.44
CA CYS A 438 -7.06 18.20 -10.17
C CYS A 438 -8.04 19.29 -9.73
N ARG A 439 -8.58 20.06 -10.66
CA ARG A 439 -9.65 21.02 -10.43
C ARG A 439 -10.99 20.29 -10.46
N VAL A 440 -11.74 20.39 -9.36
CA VAL A 440 -13.06 19.78 -9.21
C VAL A 440 -14.14 20.82 -9.52
N LEU A 441 -15.13 20.43 -10.33
CA LEU A 441 -16.19 21.34 -10.76
C LEU A 441 -17.29 21.42 -9.66
N PRO A 442 -17.77 22.64 -9.32
CA PRO A 442 -18.90 22.84 -8.42
C PRO A 442 -20.15 22.09 -8.86
N ASP A 443 -21.06 21.83 -7.92
CA ASP A 443 -22.35 21.16 -8.12
C ASP A 443 -22.27 19.70 -8.62
N THR A 444 -21.09 19.09 -8.60
CA THR A 444 -20.85 17.68 -8.95
C THR A 444 -20.84 16.78 -7.72
N LEU A 445 -20.96 15.45 -7.92
CA LEU A 445 -20.78 14.47 -6.86
C LEU A 445 -19.36 14.54 -6.29
N ALA A 446 -18.36 14.63 -7.16
CA ALA A 446 -16.97 14.77 -6.76
C ALA A 446 -16.78 15.97 -5.82
N PHE A 447 -17.33 17.14 -6.18
CA PHE A 447 -17.24 18.35 -5.33
C PHE A 447 -17.92 18.15 -3.96
N LYS A 448 -19.09 17.50 -3.93
CA LYS A 448 -19.80 17.22 -2.66
C LYS A 448 -18.97 16.33 -1.73
N LEU A 449 -18.15 15.44 -2.29
CA LEU A 449 -17.33 14.51 -1.51
C LEU A 449 -16.03 15.15 -1.01
N TYR A 450 -15.33 15.89 -1.86
CA TYR A 450 -14.06 16.54 -1.50
C TYR A 450 -14.23 17.87 -0.75
N GLN A 451 -15.23 18.66 -1.12
CA GLN A 451 -15.49 20.02 -0.60
C GLN A 451 -14.29 20.98 -0.83
N GLU A 452 -13.56 20.75 -1.90
CA GLU A 452 -12.38 21.52 -2.32
C GLU A 452 -12.41 21.78 -3.82
N ASP A 453 -12.01 23.00 -4.27
CA ASP A 453 -11.93 23.36 -5.68
C ASP A 453 -10.74 22.73 -6.40
N VAL A 454 -9.66 22.47 -5.68
CA VAL A 454 -8.43 21.85 -6.20
C VAL A 454 -7.97 20.80 -5.22
N ILE A 455 -7.88 19.58 -5.70
CA ILE A 455 -7.37 18.41 -4.96
C ILE A 455 -6.04 17.97 -5.54
N TYR A 456 -5.30 17.17 -4.79
CA TYR A 456 -4.02 16.62 -5.22
C TYR A 456 -4.06 15.11 -5.09
N GLU A 457 -3.92 14.40 -6.23
CA GLU A 457 -4.06 12.96 -6.28
C GLU A 457 -2.88 12.27 -6.96
N ARG A 458 -2.61 11.01 -6.58
CA ARG A 458 -1.48 10.25 -7.12
C ARG A 458 -1.87 9.52 -8.39
N HIS A 459 -1.02 9.63 -9.40
CA HIS A 459 -1.21 9.03 -10.73
C HIS A 459 -0.19 7.91 -10.98
N ARG A 460 -0.61 6.94 -11.81
CA ARG A 460 0.22 5.89 -12.37
C ARG A 460 -0.39 5.40 -13.68
N HIS A 461 -0.26 6.18 -14.75
CA HIS A 461 -0.82 5.83 -16.06
C HIS A 461 -0.05 6.44 -17.22
N ARG A 462 -0.21 5.86 -18.40
CA ARG A 462 0.38 6.30 -19.68
C ARG A 462 -0.69 6.74 -20.67
N TYR A 463 -1.87 6.15 -20.58
CA TYR A 463 -3.03 6.42 -21.42
C TYR A 463 -4.04 7.26 -20.66
N GLU A 464 -4.80 8.06 -21.39
CA GLU A 464 -5.80 8.96 -20.84
C GLU A 464 -6.96 9.19 -21.78
N PHE A 465 -7.99 9.89 -21.30
CA PHE A 465 -9.15 10.31 -22.09
C PHE A 465 -8.74 11.16 -23.30
N ASN A 466 -9.24 10.80 -24.50
CA ASN A 466 -9.02 11.55 -25.74
C ASN A 466 -10.04 12.70 -25.87
N ASN A 467 -9.55 13.94 -25.83
CA ASN A 467 -10.40 15.14 -25.90
C ASN A 467 -11.20 15.30 -27.18
N ASP A 468 -10.85 14.62 -28.27
CA ASP A 468 -11.62 14.65 -29.53
C ASP A 468 -13.05 14.11 -29.34
N TYR A 469 -13.25 13.27 -28.31
CA TYR A 469 -14.55 12.68 -27.95
C TYR A 469 -15.27 13.41 -26.81
N ARG A 470 -14.70 14.50 -26.29
CA ARG A 470 -15.22 15.21 -25.12
C ARG A 470 -16.65 15.71 -25.31
N ASP A 471 -16.90 16.36 -26.46
CA ASP A 471 -18.23 16.91 -26.78
C ASP A 471 -19.30 15.82 -26.93
N LEU A 472 -18.94 14.68 -27.47
CA LEU A 472 -19.84 13.53 -27.60
C LEU A 472 -20.29 13.02 -26.24
N LEU A 473 -19.33 12.81 -25.32
CA LEU A 473 -19.62 12.31 -23.98
C LEU A 473 -20.47 13.28 -23.18
N LEU A 474 -20.15 14.60 -23.20
CA LEU A 474 -20.94 15.61 -22.54
C LEU A 474 -22.38 15.69 -23.07
N LYS A 475 -22.57 15.65 -24.40
CA LYS A 475 -23.89 15.68 -25.05
C LYS A 475 -24.72 14.44 -24.73
N SER A 476 -24.08 13.30 -24.49
CA SER A 476 -24.76 12.05 -24.11
C SER A 476 -25.10 11.95 -22.62
N GLY A 477 -24.70 12.92 -21.79
CA GLY A 477 -25.05 13.01 -20.36
C GLY A 477 -23.98 12.51 -19.39
N TYR A 478 -22.77 12.20 -19.87
CA TYR A 478 -21.60 11.96 -19.05
C TYR A 478 -21.04 13.29 -18.53
N VAL A 479 -20.71 13.40 -17.28
CA VAL A 479 -20.21 14.65 -16.69
C VAL A 479 -18.72 14.50 -16.39
N ILE A 480 -17.93 15.45 -16.88
CA ILE A 480 -16.53 15.60 -16.50
C ILE A 480 -16.53 16.51 -15.25
N SER A 481 -16.33 15.92 -14.09
CA SER A 481 -16.35 16.63 -12.80
C SER A 481 -14.97 17.00 -12.28
N GLY A 482 -13.89 16.47 -12.87
CA GLY A 482 -12.52 16.84 -12.54
C GLY A 482 -11.63 16.95 -13.77
N THR A 483 -10.75 17.96 -13.79
CA THR A 483 -9.78 18.17 -14.86
C THR A 483 -8.43 18.62 -14.30
N SER A 484 -7.35 18.49 -15.10
CA SER A 484 -6.12 19.23 -14.82
C SER A 484 -6.41 20.75 -14.74
N PRO A 485 -5.60 21.56 -14.02
CA PRO A 485 -5.86 23.00 -13.87
C PRO A 485 -5.99 23.77 -15.19
N ASP A 486 -5.29 23.31 -16.23
CA ASP A 486 -5.38 23.88 -17.59
C ASP A 486 -6.58 23.34 -18.42
N GLY A 487 -7.37 22.42 -17.82
CA GLY A 487 -8.56 21.83 -18.42
C GLY A 487 -8.31 20.80 -19.53
N ARG A 488 -7.05 20.47 -19.81
CA ARG A 488 -6.69 19.56 -20.92
C ARG A 488 -6.88 18.08 -20.59
N LEU A 489 -6.59 17.66 -19.35
CA LEU A 489 -6.71 16.27 -18.94
C LEU A 489 -8.00 16.06 -18.17
N VAL A 490 -8.71 14.99 -18.49
CA VAL A 490 -9.92 14.57 -17.77
C VAL A 490 -9.52 13.64 -16.63
N GLU A 491 -9.82 14.04 -15.40
CA GLU A 491 -9.39 13.38 -14.19
C GLU A 491 -10.51 12.63 -13.47
N ILE A 492 -11.74 13.15 -13.52
CA ILE A 492 -12.91 12.55 -12.88
C ILE A 492 -14.11 12.66 -13.83
N VAL A 493 -14.87 11.57 -13.89
CA VAL A 493 -16.13 11.49 -14.65
C VAL A 493 -17.23 10.90 -13.78
N GLU A 494 -18.49 11.31 -14.01
CA GLU A 494 -19.63 10.85 -13.21
C GLU A 494 -20.95 10.85 -13.99
N LEU A 495 -21.94 10.11 -13.47
CA LEU A 495 -23.33 10.09 -13.94
C LEU A 495 -24.26 10.71 -12.88
N PRO A 496 -24.74 11.95 -13.07
CA PRO A 496 -25.50 12.67 -12.03
C PRO A 496 -26.84 12.04 -11.63
N LYS A 497 -27.44 11.24 -12.52
CA LYS A 497 -28.73 10.55 -12.27
C LYS A 497 -28.58 9.17 -11.62
N HIS A 498 -27.34 8.71 -11.48
CA HIS A 498 -27.03 7.44 -10.83
C HIS A 498 -26.83 7.66 -9.32
N PRO A 499 -27.23 6.76 -8.43
CA PRO A 499 -27.02 6.91 -6.98
C PRO A 499 -25.57 7.20 -6.59
N PHE A 500 -24.65 6.47 -7.20
CA PHE A 500 -23.20 6.73 -7.13
C PHE A 500 -22.53 6.09 -8.34
N PHE A 501 -22.16 6.88 -9.32
CA PHE A 501 -21.34 6.44 -10.43
C PHE A 501 -20.24 7.47 -10.64
N LEU A 502 -19.04 7.14 -10.18
CA LEU A 502 -17.88 8.01 -10.27
C LEU A 502 -16.66 7.19 -10.67
N ALA A 503 -15.86 7.74 -11.57
CA ALA A 503 -14.59 7.15 -11.93
C ALA A 503 -13.50 8.21 -12.05
N CYS A 504 -12.26 7.87 -11.64
CA CYS A 504 -11.12 8.77 -11.64
C CYS A 504 -9.89 8.16 -12.30
N GLN A 505 -9.07 8.99 -12.95
CA GLN A 505 -7.84 8.57 -13.63
C GLN A 505 -6.69 8.31 -12.65
N PHE A 506 -6.74 8.93 -11.50
CA PHE A 506 -5.76 8.78 -10.43
C PHE A 506 -6.07 7.59 -9.50
N HIS A 507 -5.22 7.38 -8.50
CA HIS A 507 -5.26 6.29 -7.54
C HIS A 507 -5.53 6.83 -6.11
N PRO A 508 -6.80 7.12 -5.75
CA PRO A 508 -7.16 7.67 -4.44
C PRO A 508 -6.88 6.68 -3.30
N GLU A 509 -6.80 5.39 -3.60
CA GLU A 509 -6.48 4.33 -2.65
C GLU A 509 -5.14 4.54 -1.95
N PHE A 510 -4.14 5.13 -2.63
CA PHE A 510 -2.83 5.39 -2.04
C PHE A 510 -2.84 6.47 -0.96
N GLN A 511 -3.86 7.34 -0.96
CA GLN A 511 -3.98 8.42 0.02
C GLN A 511 -4.93 8.12 1.18
N SER A 512 -5.68 7.01 1.12
CA SER A 512 -6.58 6.62 2.20
C SER A 512 -5.80 6.24 3.47
N ARG A 513 -6.28 6.73 4.61
CA ARG A 513 -5.72 6.44 5.94
C ARG A 513 -6.82 5.91 6.88
N PRO A 514 -6.49 5.06 7.84
CA PRO A 514 -7.49 4.55 8.79
C PRO A 514 -8.12 5.64 9.64
N SER A 515 -7.38 6.72 9.94
CA SER A 515 -7.87 7.91 10.65
C SER A 515 -8.65 8.86 9.76
N THR A 516 -8.31 8.90 8.46
CA THR A 516 -8.86 9.84 7.47
C THR A 516 -9.15 9.08 6.17
N PRO A 517 -10.26 8.32 6.10
CA PRO A 517 -10.64 7.59 4.90
C PRO A 517 -10.79 8.54 3.72
N HIS A 518 -10.33 8.11 2.56
CA HIS A 518 -10.41 8.92 1.35
C HIS A 518 -11.87 9.25 0.98
N PRO A 519 -12.22 10.50 0.62
CA PRO A 519 -13.59 10.95 0.40
C PRO A 519 -14.39 10.12 -0.60
N LEU A 520 -13.76 9.71 -1.72
CA LEU A 520 -14.42 8.90 -2.74
C LEU A 520 -14.83 7.52 -2.21
N PHE A 521 -13.95 6.85 -1.48
CA PHE A 521 -14.25 5.55 -0.87
C PHE A 521 -15.30 5.67 0.24
N LYS A 522 -15.21 6.73 1.06
CA LYS A 522 -16.19 6.99 2.12
C LYS A 522 -17.59 7.22 1.54
N GLY A 523 -17.72 8.09 0.53
CA GLY A 523 -19.01 8.36 -0.12
C GLY A 523 -19.56 7.13 -0.84
N PHE A 524 -18.71 6.34 -1.50
CA PHE A 524 -19.08 5.09 -2.14
C PHE A 524 -19.68 4.08 -1.13
N ILE A 525 -18.98 3.81 -0.03
CA ILE A 525 -19.45 2.88 1.02
C ILE A 525 -20.71 3.40 1.71
N GLN A 526 -20.80 4.71 2.00
CA GLN A 526 -22.01 5.32 2.57
C GLN A 526 -23.23 5.11 1.68
N THR A 527 -23.09 5.33 0.38
CA THR A 527 -24.18 5.13 -0.58
C THR A 527 -24.56 3.65 -0.70
N ALA A 528 -23.58 2.74 -0.75
CA ALA A 528 -23.84 1.31 -0.79
C ALA A 528 -24.62 0.83 0.44
N ILE A 529 -24.23 1.25 1.64
CA ILE A 529 -24.96 0.93 2.88
C ILE A 529 -26.39 1.51 2.86
N ALA A 530 -26.55 2.78 2.45
CA ALA A 530 -27.86 3.43 2.42
C ALA A 530 -28.85 2.72 1.49
N LEU A 531 -28.40 2.28 0.31
CA LEU A 531 -29.22 1.54 -0.65
C LEU A 531 -29.56 0.14 -0.14
N SER A 532 -28.60 -0.58 0.42
CA SER A 532 -28.81 -1.91 1.02
C SER A 532 -29.87 -1.87 2.12
N LEU A 533 -29.83 -0.87 2.99
CA LEU A 533 -30.84 -0.68 4.04
C LEU A 533 -32.23 -0.34 3.48
N SER A 534 -32.31 0.46 2.43
CA SER A 534 -33.58 0.83 1.80
C SER A 534 -34.27 -0.36 1.14
N THR A 535 -33.51 -1.27 0.55
CA THR A 535 -34.07 -2.50 -0.08
C THR A 535 -34.44 -3.57 0.94
N SER A 536 -33.82 -3.59 2.12
CA SER A 536 -34.10 -4.53 3.20
C SER A 536 -35.26 -4.10 4.12
N GLY A 537 -35.92 -2.96 3.87
CA GLY A 537 -37.06 -2.47 4.65
C GLY A 537 -36.72 -1.98 6.07
N THR A 538 -35.46 -1.76 6.37
CA THR A 538 -34.97 -1.25 7.67
C THR A 538 -34.98 0.28 7.66
N PRO A 539 -35.54 0.97 8.68
CA PRO A 539 -35.56 2.45 8.70
C PRO A 539 -34.15 3.03 8.67
N THR A 540 -33.92 3.98 7.77
CA THR A 540 -32.63 4.66 7.60
C THR A 540 -32.42 5.63 8.77
N PRO A 541 -31.32 5.49 9.54
CA PRO A 541 -30.87 6.56 10.44
C PRO A 541 -29.92 7.47 9.65
N LEU A 542 -30.46 8.42 8.91
CA LEU A 542 -29.70 9.53 8.35
C LEU A 542 -29.89 10.77 9.22
N GLU A 543 -29.06 10.92 10.22
CA GLU A 543 -28.64 12.22 10.72
C GLU A 543 -27.12 12.14 10.96
N VAL A 544 -26.37 12.71 10.04
CA VAL A 544 -24.94 13.00 10.22
C VAL A 544 -24.83 14.52 10.32
N SER A 545 -24.70 15.00 11.55
CA SER A 545 -24.17 16.33 11.85
C SER A 545 -22.66 16.35 11.70
#